data_057752d572fd5a2d75b1e5b97a024e3a
#
_entry.id   057752d572fd5a2d75b1e5b97a024e3a
#
_cell.length_a   1.000
_cell.length_b   1.000
_cell.length_c   1.000
_cell.angle_alpha   90.00
_cell.angle_beta   90.00
_cell.angle_gamma   90.00
#
_symmetry.space_group_name_H-M   'P 1'
#
loop_
_entity.id
_entity.type
_entity.pdbx_description
1 polymer ?
#
loop_
_entity_poly.entity_id
_entity_poly.type
_entity_poly.pdbx_seq_one_letter_code
_entity_poly.pdbx_strand_id
1 'polypeptide(L)'
;AIGMAATFSPELVQEMGEVTATEARAMYHACSEQGDRDIYKGLTLWTPNVNLFRDPRWGRGQETYGEDPYLIATLGTAMVHGMQQDGDYLKVAACAKHFAVHSGPEAVRHTFDAEVSAKDLEETYLPAFQALIEDAEVESVMGAYNRVNGDPACASPMLMQKLKDWQFDGYFVSDCWAIRDFHTTHKITETATDSIALALKAGCHLNCGCTYVQILLALEAGKITEDDIFQACVRVMQTRFRLGMFAEQE
;
A
#
# COMPACT_ATOMS: atom_id res chain seq x y z
N ALA A 1 -12.15 9.40 -7.18
CA ALA A 1 -12.15 9.66 -5.74
C ALA A 1 -12.52 11.11 -5.43
N ILE A 2 -11.91 12.11 -6.08
CA ILE A 2 -12.22 13.53 -5.75
C ILE A 2 -13.71 13.86 -5.95
N GLY A 3 -14.36 13.31 -6.97
CA GLY A 3 -15.81 13.49 -7.19
C GLY A 3 -16.67 12.79 -6.11
N MET A 4 -16.19 11.67 -5.55
CA MET A 4 -16.84 11.01 -4.43
C MET A 4 -16.70 11.86 -3.15
N ALA A 5 -15.53 12.45 -2.93
CA ALA A 5 -15.30 13.33 -1.79
C ALA A 5 -16.20 14.57 -1.79
N ALA A 6 -16.56 15.08 -2.97
CA ALA A 6 -17.48 16.21 -3.11
C ALA A 6 -18.91 15.93 -2.62
N THR A 7 -19.25 14.68 -2.34
CA THR A 7 -20.55 14.31 -1.71
C THR A 7 -20.56 14.56 -0.21
N PHE A 8 -19.39 14.58 0.44
CA PHE A 8 -19.24 14.66 1.91
C PHE A 8 -20.02 13.58 2.66
N SER A 9 -20.30 12.43 2.02
CA SER A 9 -21.08 11.32 2.59
C SER A 9 -20.21 10.07 2.76
N PRO A 10 -19.77 9.75 3.98
CA PRO A 10 -19.10 8.49 4.29
C PRO A 10 -19.96 7.26 3.93
N GLU A 11 -21.27 7.34 4.16
CA GLU A 11 -22.22 6.25 3.90
C GLU A 11 -22.22 5.90 2.40
N LEU A 12 -22.29 6.90 1.53
CA LEU A 12 -22.26 6.69 0.08
C LEU A 12 -20.91 6.11 -0.37
N VAL A 13 -19.81 6.57 0.22
CA VAL A 13 -18.47 6.05 -0.09
C VAL A 13 -18.32 4.60 0.36
N GLN A 14 -18.91 4.23 1.51
CA GLN A 14 -18.95 2.85 1.97
C GLN A 14 -19.76 1.96 1.01
N GLU A 15 -20.98 2.38 0.63
CA GLU A 15 -21.79 1.65 -0.36
C GLU A 15 -21.04 1.42 -1.68
N MET A 16 -20.30 2.43 -2.16
CA MET A 16 -19.47 2.29 -3.36
C MET A 16 -18.34 1.27 -3.15
N GLY A 17 -17.75 1.21 -1.96
CA GLY A 17 -16.78 0.19 -1.57
C GLY A 17 -17.38 -1.22 -1.62
N GLU A 18 -18.60 -1.40 -1.08
CA GLU A 18 -19.34 -2.67 -1.07
C GLU A 18 -19.66 -3.18 -2.49
N VAL A 19 -20.14 -2.28 -3.35
CA VAL A 19 -20.41 -2.60 -4.77
C VAL A 19 -19.11 -3.01 -5.47
N THR A 20 -18.06 -2.22 -5.32
CA THR A 20 -16.74 -2.49 -5.94
C THR A 20 -16.19 -3.86 -5.50
N ALA A 21 -16.28 -4.16 -4.21
CA ALA A 21 -15.82 -5.45 -3.66
C ALA A 21 -16.66 -6.62 -4.16
N THR A 22 -17.97 -6.43 -4.28
CA THR A 22 -18.90 -7.46 -4.82
C THR A 22 -18.56 -7.79 -6.27
N GLU A 23 -18.37 -6.77 -7.10
CA GLU A 23 -18.00 -6.94 -8.50
C GLU A 23 -16.62 -7.59 -8.65
N ALA A 24 -15.64 -7.18 -7.84
CA ALA A 24 -14.31 -7.78 -7.84
C ALA A 24 -14.34 -9.26 -7.43
N ARG A 25 -15.14 -9.63 -6.42
CA ARG A 25 -15.37 -11.02 -6.01
C ARG A 25 -15.99 -11.84 -7.13
N ALA A 26 -17.05 -11.33 -7.75
CA ALA A 26 -17.73 -12.00 -8.86
C ALA A 26 -16.76 -12.25 -10.04
N MET A 27 -15.95 -11.25 -10.39
CA MET A 27 -14.95 -11.36 -11.45
C MET A 27 -13.85 -12.40 -11.07
N TYR A 28 -13.38 -12.38 -9.83
CA TYR A 28 -12.40 -13.35 -9.33
C TYR A 28 -12.94 -14.80 -9.46
N HIS A 29 -14.17 -15.05 -9.05
CA HIS A 29 -14.79 -16.39 -9.16
C HIS A 29 -14.91 -16.81 -10.62
N ALA A 30 -15.49 -15.96 -11.49
CA ALA A 30 -15.65 -16.27 -12.90
C ALA A 30 -14.31 -16.56 -13.62
N CYS A 31 -13.27 -15.80 -13.32
CA CYS A 31 -11.92 -16.04 -13.88
C CYS A 31 -11.30 -17.31 -13.29
N SER A 32 -11.49 -17.53 -11.99
CA SER A 32 -10.96 -18.70 -11.27
C SER A 32 -11.50 -20.02 -11.78
N GLU A 33 -12.79 -20.10 -12.09
CA GLU A 33 -13.45 -21.26 -12.69
C GLU A 33 -12.84 -21.64 -14.06
N GLN A 34 -12.33 -20.64 -14.78
CA GLN A 34 -11.66 -20.80 -16.07
C GLN A 34 -10.15 -21.07 -15.92
N GLY A 35 -9.62 -21.15 -14.71
CA GLY A 35 -8.19 -21.27 -14.44
C GLY A 35 -7.38 -20.00 -14.72
N ASP A 36 -8.06 -18.88 -14.97
CA ASP A 36 -7.45 -17.60 -15.28
C ASP A 36 -7.03 -16.88 -13.98
N ARG A 37 -5.72 -16.67 -13.82
CA ARG A 37 -5.10 -16.04 -12.64
C ARG A 37 -4.24 -14.83 -13.05
N ASP A 38 -4.55 -14.24 -14.17
CA ASP A 38 -3.79 -13.12 -14.71
C ASP A 38 -3.97 -11.83 -13.89
N ILE A 39 -3.16 -10.82 -14.20
CA ILE A 39 -3.21 -9.50 -13.57
C ILE A 39 -4.62 -8.90 -13.60
N TYR A 40 -4.98 -8.15 -12.57
CA TYR A 40 -6.31 -7.52 -12.35
C TYR A 40 -7.49 -8.47 -12.08
N LYS A 41 -7.22 -9.73 -11.81
CA LYS A 41 -8.25 -10.76 -11.51
C LYS A 41 -8.16 -11.30 -10.08
N GLY A 42 -7.39 -10.62 -9.23
CA GLY A 42 -7.21 -10.98 -7.81
C GLY A 42 -8.19 -10.28 -6.88
N LEU A 43 -8.06 -10.61 -5.59
CA LEU A 43 -8.88 -10.07 -4.51
C LEU A 43 -8.21 -8.96 -3.71
N THR A 44 -7.07 -8.47 -4.15
CA THR A 44 -6.41 -7.31 -3.54
C THR A 44 -6.57 -6.11 -4.45
N LEU A 45 -7.23 -5.08 -3.96
CA LEU A 45 -7.48 -3.84 -4.68
C LEU A 45 -6.60 -2.73 -4.08
N TRP A 46 -5.69 -2.16 -4.89
CA TRP A 46 -4.76 -1.13 -4.42
C TRP A 46 -5.42 0.25 -4.35
N THR A 47 -6.36 0.37 -3.44
CA THR A 47 -7.18 1.55 -3.13
C THR A 47 -7.57 1.50 -1.63
N PRO A 48 -7.84 2.63 -0.94
CA PRO A 48 -7.91 4.00 -1.44
C PRO A 48 -6.55 4.73 -1.51
N ASN A 49 -6.49 5.77 -2.35
CA ASN A 49 -5.40 6.75 -2.32
C ASN A 49 -5.74 7.83 -1.27
N VAL A 50 -5.04 7.80 -0.15
CA VAL A 50 -5.25 8.72 0.99
C VAL A 50 -4.15 9.78 1.13
N ASN A 51 -3.43 10.05 0.04
CA ASN A 51 -2.51 11.18 0.01
C ASN A 51 -3.27 12.52 -0.04
N LEU A 52 -2.68 13.56 0.53
CA LEU A 52 -3.19 14.92 0.38
C LEU A 52 -2.88 15.48 -0.99
N PHE A 53 -3.87 16.11 -1.63
CA PHE A 53 -3.68 16.86 -2.87
C PHE A 53 -3.12 18.28 -2.54
N ARG A 54 -1.83 18.38 -2.22
CA ARG A 54 -1.19 19.65 -1.81
C ARG A 54 -0.53 20.42 -2.95
N ASP A 55 -0.19 19.77 -4.06
CA ASP A 55 0.53 20.37 -5.19
C ASP A 55 -0.28 20.16 -6.48
N PRO A 56 -0.73 21.23 -7.15
CA PRO A 56 -1.53 21.11 -8.38
C PRO A 56 -0.74 20.50 -9.56
N ARG A 57 0.59 20.43 -9.48
CA ARG A 57 1.45 19.76 -10.47
C ARG A 57 1.52 18.25 -10.30
N TRP A 58 0.95 17.72 -9.22
CA TRP A 58 0.88 16.29 -9.03
C TRP A 58 -0.18 15.67 -9.94
N GLY A 59 0.24 14.75 -10.85
CA GLY A 59 -0.60 14.17 -11.89
C GLY A 59 -1.73 13.25 -11.40
N ARG A 60 -1.77 12.90 -10.10
CA ARG A 60 -2.71 11.94 -9.50
C ARG A 60 -3.64 12.56 -8.46
N GLY A 61 -3.73 13.89 -8.41
CA GLY A 61 -4.58 14.60 -7.43
C GLY A 61 -6.06 14.17 -7.47
N GLN A 62 -6.61 13.90 -8.64
CA GLN A 62 -7.99 13.43 -8.82
C GLN A 62 -8.27 12.03 -8.23
N GLU A 63 -7.23 11.24 -7.94
CA GLU A 63 -7.37 9.94 -7.27
C GLU A 63 -7.59 10.06 -5.75
N THR A 64 -7.42 11.25 -5.18
CA THR A 64 -7.53 11.50 -3.74
C THR A 64 -8.90 12.02 -3.34
N TYR A 65 -9.13 12.11 -2.02
CA TYR A 65 -10.34 12.72 -1.46
C TYR A 65 -10.20 14.22 -1.19
N GLY A 66 -9.05 14.85 -1.51
CA GLY A 66 -8.84 16.29 -1.39
C GLY A 66 -7.61 16.69 -0.59
N GLU A 67 -7.73 17.81 0.14
CA GLU A 67 -6.63 18.48 0.84
C GLU A 67 -6.71 18.39 2.37
N ASP A 68 -7.87 18.03 2.90
CA ASP A 68 -8.13 17.99 4.35
C ASP A 68 -7.86 16.60 4.93
N PRO A 69 -6.93 16.48 5.92
CA PRO A 69 -6.58 15.19 6.51
C PRO A 69 -7.76 14.45 7.15
N TYR A 70 -8.68 15.17 7.79
CA TYR A 70 -9.84 14.58 8.45
C TYR A 70 -10.85 14.04 7.43
N LEU A 71 -11.14 14.80 6.39
CA LEU A 71 -12.03 14.34 5.29
C LEU A 71 -11.44 13.09 4.61
N ILE A 72 -10.15 13.10 4.32
CA ILE A 72 -9.46 11.96 3.70
C ILE A 72 -9.51 10.73 4.61
N ALA A 73 -9.23 10.90 5.90
CA ALA A 73 -9.32 9.81 6.89
C ALA A 73 -10.75 9.24 6.95
N THR A 74 -11.75 10.09 7.11
CA THR A 74 -13.16 9.68 7.23
C THR A 74 -13.65 8.91 6.00
N LEU A 75 -13.42 9.45 4.80
CA LEU A 75 -13.86 8.81 3.56
C LEU A 75 -13.01 7.58 3.21
N GLY A 76 -11.71 7.62 3.51
CA GLY A 76 -10.82 6.48 3.34
C GLY A 76 -11.21 5.28 4.21
N THR A 77 -11.52 5.54 5.48
CA THR A 77 -12.04 4.53 6.44
C THR A 77 -13.35 3.92 5.95
N ALA A 78 -14.31 4.76 5.52
CA ALA A 78 -15.57 4.29 4.95
C ALA A 78 -15.37 3.40 3.72
N MET A 79 -14.46 3.77 2.82
CA MET A 79 -14.12 2.96 1.65
C MET A 79 -13.55 1.59 2.06
N VAL A 80 -12.61 1.55 3.02
CA VAL A 80 -12.02 0.29 3.50
C VAL A 80 -13.07 -0.61 4.13
N HIS A 81 -13.96 -0.05 4.98
CA HIS A 81 -15.07 -0.80 5.57
C HIS A 81 -15.96 -1.42 4.50
N GLY A 82 -16.38 -0.65 3.49
CA GLY A 82 -17.20 -1.17 2.39
C GLY A 82 -16.50 -2.26 1.58
N MET A 83 -15.19 -2.14 1.41
CA MET A 83 -14.43 -3.12 0.64
C MET A 83 -14.15 -4.42 1.40
N GLN A 84 -13.80 -4.35 2.68
CA GLN A 84 -13.27 -5.50 3.42
C GLN A 84 -14.31 -6.30 4.17
N GLN A 85 -15.40 -5.68 4.62
CA GLN A 85 -16.40 -6.34 5.48
C GLN A 85 -17.27 -7.34 4.71
N ASP A 86 -17.21 -8.63 5.08
CA ASP A 86 -18.07 -9.69 4.55
C ASP A 86 -18.01 -10.98 5.41
N GLY A 87 -18.55 -10.92 6.62
CA GLY A 87 -18.65 -12.11 7.49
C GLY A 87 -17.29 -12.61 8.00
N ASP A 88 -17.05 -13.92 7.84
CA ASP A 88 -15.86 -14.58 8.39
C ASP A 88 -14.57 -14.34 7.61
N TYR A 89 -14.67 -13.84 6.38
CA TYR A 89 -13.54 -13.55 5.49
C TYR A 89 -13.62 -12.12 4.97
N LEU A 90 -12.45 -11.57 4.60
CA LEU A 90 -12.42 -10.31 3.87
C LEU A 90 -13.06 -10.49 2.49
N LYS A 91 -13.94 -9.58 2.10
CA LYS A 91 -14.55 -9.58 0.76
C LYS A 91 -13.48 -9.34 -0.31
N VAL A 92 -12.68 -8.28 -0.12
CA VAL A 92 -11.41 -8.02 -0.83
C VAL A 92 -10.44 -7.39 0.14
N ALA A 93 -9.13 -7.41 -0.16
CA ALA A 93 -8.13 -6.71 0.61
C ALA A 93 -7.94 -5.30 0.06
N ALA A 94 -8.19 -4.28 0.88
CA ALA A 94 -7.90 -2.89 0.57
C ALA A 94 -6.42 -2.54 0.79
N CYS A 95 -5.98 -1.41 0.25
CA CYS A 95 -4.60 -0.95 0.38
C CYS A 95 -4.54 0.57 0.56
N ALA A 96 -4.13 1.02 1.74
CA ALA A 96 -3.85 2.43 1.97
C ALA A 96 -2.59 2.87 1.23
N LYS A 97 -2.72 3.88 0.36
CA LYS A 97 -1.58 4.32 -0.47
C LYS A 97 -1.55 5.83 -0.65
N HIS A 98 -0.37 6.37 -0.95
CA HIS A 98 0.98 5.83 -0.96
C HIS A 98 1.72 6.34 0.27
N PHE A 99 2.23 5.49 1.08
CA PHE A 99 2.82 5.79 2.38
C PHE A 99 4.31 6.15 2.24
N ALA A 100 4.70 7.44 2.43
CA ALA A 100 3.91 8.60 2.78
C ALA A 100 4.43 9.86 2.05
N VAL A 101 3.68 10.96 2.21
CA VAL A 101 4.03 12.28 1.66
C VAL A 101 4.18 12.27 0.12
N HIS A 102 3.43 11.42 -0.57
CA HIS A 102 3.47 11.22 -2.01
C HIS A 102 2.49 12.15 -2.73
N SER A 103 2.87 13.42 -2.92
CA SER A 103 2.07 14.42 -3.64
C SER A 103 2.93 15.56 -4.18
N GLY A 104 4.16 15.26 -4.55
CA GLY A 104 5.06 16.20 -5.22
C GLY A 104 4.79 16.34 -6.73
N PRO A 105 5.52 17.21 -7.44
CA PRO A 105 5.37 17.37 -8.88
C PRO A 105 5.61 16.07 -9.64
N GLU A 106 4.73 15.75 -10.59
CA GLU A 106 4.73 14.50 -11.34
C GLU A 106 6.05 14.22 -12.06
N ALA A 107 6.69 15.25 -12.60
CA ALA A 107 7.95 15.12 -13.35
C ALA A 107 9.13 14.57 -12.52
N VAL A 108 9.06 14.70 -11.19
CA VAL A 108 10.12 14.25 -10.26
C VAL A 108 9.68 13.10 -9.36
N ARG A 109 8.59 12.43 -9.65
CA ARG A 109 7.98 11.38 -8.83
C ARG A 109 8.98 10.33 -8.33
N HIS A 110 9.92 9.90 -9.18
CA HIS A 110 10.92 8.87 -8.87
C HIS A 110 12.22 9.39 -8.23
N THR A 111 12.39 10.71 -8.15
CA THR A 111 13.61 11.34 -7.60
C THR A 111 13.32 12.26 -6.41
N PHE A 112 12.04 12.57 -6.18
CA PHE A 112 11.59 13.51 -5.17
C PHE A 112 12.00 13.06 -3.76
N ASP A 113 12.51 14.00 -2.98
CA ASP A 113 12.70 13.86 -1.55
C ASP A 113 11.73 14.80 -0.85
N ALA A 114 10.79 14.28 -0.11
CA ALA A 114 9.83 15.05 0.64
C ALA A 114 10.49 15.50 1.96
N GLU A 115 11.02 16.70 1.99
CA GLU A 115 11.47 17.32 3.23
C GLU A 115 10.24 17.79 4.02
N VAL A 116 10.00 17.19 5.17
CA VAL A 116 8.81 17.43 5.99
C VAL A 116 9.20 17.54 7.45
N SER A 117 8.61 18.53 8.16
CA SER A 117 8.80 18.64 9.60
C SER A 117 8.09 17.47 10.35
N ALA A 118 8.57 17.14 11.54
CA ALA A 118 7.90 16.15 12.37
C ALA A 118 6.45 16.54 12.68
N LYS A 119 6.20 17.83 12.89
CA LYS A 119 4.85 18.37 13.12
C LYS A 119 3.95 18.16 11.91
N ASP A 120 4.37 18.55 10.71
CA ASP A 120 3.55 18.41 9.51
C ASP A 120 3.33 16.94 9.17
N LEU A 121 4.32 16.09 9.44
CA LEU A 121 4.19 14.65 9.25
C LEU A 121 3.06 14.09 10.12
N GLU A 122 3.09 14.38 11.44
CA GLU A 122 2.13 13.86 12.41
C GLU A 122 0.74 14.49 12.27
N GLU A 123 0.64 15.77 11.99
CA GLU A 123 -0.64 16.49 11.99
C GLU A 123 -1.33 16.51 10.62
N THR A 124 -0.57 16.26 9.54
CA THR A 124 -1.08 16.45 8.17
C THR A 124 -0.98 15.20 7.31
N TYR A 125 0.19 14.54 7.25
CA TYR A 125 0.43 13.48 6.26
C TYR A 125 0.15 12.07 6.76
N LEU A 126 0.27 11.81 8.05
CA LEU A 126 0.06 10.48 8.64
C LEU A 126 -1.37 10.21 9.15
N PRO A 127 -2.19 11.19 9.55
CA PRO A 127 -3.49 10.90 10.20
C PRO A 127 -4.42 10.00 9.39
N ALA A 128 -4.47 10.16 8.07
CA ALA A 128 -5.31 9.31 7.23
C ALA A 128 -4.84 7.85 7.23
N PHE A 129 -3.52 7.59 7.16
CA PHE A 129 -2.98 6.24 7.25
C PHE A 129 -3.23 5.61 8.61
N GLN A 130 -3.04 6.38 9.67
CA GLN A 130 -3.31 5.94 11.03
C GLN A 130 -4.78 5.51 11.18
N ALA A 131 -5.72 6.34 10.77
CA ALA A 131 -7.14 6.03 10.84
C ALA A 131 -7.51 4.76 10.04
N LEU A 132 -6.96 4.58 8.84
CA LEU A 132 -7.23 3.38 8.06
C LEU A 132 -6.66 2.12 8.71
N ILE A 133 -5.57 2.22 9.46
CA ILE A 133 -4.97 1.09 10.19
C ILE A 133 -5.74 0.81 11.49
N GLU A 134 -5.94 1.83 12.33
CA GLU A 134 -6.49 1.66 13.68
C GLU A 134 -8.02 1.50 13.67
N ASP A 135 -8.74 2.25 12.81
CA ASP A 135 -10.22 2.28 12.81
C ASP A 135 -10.82 1.33 11.75
N ALA A 136 -10.13 1.10 10.63
CA ALA A 136 -10.66 0.27 9.54
C ALA A 136 -9.89 -1.04 9.31
N GLU A 137 -8.83 -1.29 10.06
CA GLU A 137 -8.02 -2.52 9.95
C GLU A 137 -7.62 -2.83 8.49
N VAL A 138 -7.15 -1.80 7.75
CA VAL A 138 -6.79 -1.97 6.34
C VAL A 138 -5.76 -3.08 6.15
N GLU A 139 -6.05 -4.02 5.25
CA GLU A 139 -5.25 -5.25 5.08
C GLU A 139 -3.86 -5.00 4.49
N SER A 140 -3.66 -3.92 3.75
CA SER A 140 -2.34 -3.61 3.22
C SER A 140 -2.03 -2.12 3.17
N VAL A 141 -0.74 -1.81 3.18
CA VAL A 141 -0.21 -0.45 3.01
C VAL A 141 0.82 -0.47 1.89
N MET A 142 0.76 0.49 0.98
CA MET A 142 1.72 0.62 -0.12
C MET A 142 2.66 1.78 0.12
N GLY A 143 3.97 1.49 0.12
CA GLY A 143 5.02 2.50 0.20
C GLY A 143 5.15 3.32 -1.08
N ALA A 144 5.41 4.61 -0.92
CA ALA A 144 5.50 5.56 -2.01
C ALA A 144 6.82 5.45 -2.80
N TYR A 145 6.88 6.08 -3.98
CA TYR A 145 8.09 6.19 -4.79
C TYR A 145 9.16 7.09 -4.17
N ASN A 146 8.73 8.19 -3.56
CA ASN A 146 9.62 9.24 -3.08
C ASN A 146 10.43 8.82 -1.84
N ARG A 147 11.45 9.62 -1.57
CA ARG A 147 12.09 9.64 -0.26
C ARG A 147 11.30 10.53 0.69
N VAL A 148 11.48 10.30 1.98
CA VAL A 148 10.99 11.17 3.04
C VAL A 148 12.17 11.49 3.96
N ASN A 149 12.56 12.75 4.00
CA ASN A 149 13.72 13.23 4.78
C ASN A 149 15.00 12.41 4.50
N GLY A 150 15.23 12.09 3.23
CA GLY A 150 16.40 11.36 2.75
C GLY A 150 16.21 9.84 2.59
N ASP A 151 15.30 9.20 3.34
CA ASP A 151 15.08 7.76 3.29
C ASP A 151 14.04 7.37 2.24
N PRO A 152 14.24 6.29 1.46
CA PRO A 152 13.19 5.75 0.59
C PRO A 152 11.95 5.38 1.40
N ALA A 153 10.77 5.82 1.00
CA ALA A 153 9.53 5.56 1.75
C ALA A 153 9.28 4.05 1.97
N CYS A 154 9.66 3.20 1.00
CA CYS A 154 9.53 1.75 1.11
C CYS A 154 10.55 1.09 2.07
N ALA A 155 11.47 1.85 2.66
CA ALA A 155 12.48 1.34 3.60
C ALA A 155 12.85 2.37 4.70
N SER A 156 12.05 3.40 4.89
CA SER A 156 12.28 4.42 5.93
C SER A 156 12.08 3.84 7.33
N PRO A 157 13.11 3.83 8.19
CA PRO A 157 12.97 3.32 9.56
C PRO A 157 11.88 4.05 10.35
N MET A 158 11.76 5.36 10.13
CA MET A 158 10.76 6.20 10.79
C MET A 158 9.34 5.79 10.38
N LEU A 159 9.08 5.63 9.07
CA LEU A 159 7.75 5.22 8.58
C LEU A 159 7.41 3.78 9.02
N MET A 160 8.37 2.86 8.96
CA MET A 160 8.14 1.48 9.44
C MET A 160 7.89 1.42 10.95
N GLN A 161 8.48 2.34 11.74
CA GLN A 161 8.18 2.43 13.16
C GLN A 161 6.73 2.90 13.40
N LYS A 162 6.21 3.84 12.60
CA LYS A 162 4.80 4.25 12.68
C LYS A 162 3.83 3.10 12.46
N LEU A 163 4.08 2.25 11.46
CA LEU A 163 3.24 1.06 11.25
C LEU A 163 3.24 0.12 12.47
N LYS A 164 4.38 -0.04 13.14
CA LYS A 164 4.48 -0.83 14.39
C LYS A 164 3.72 -0.17 15.54
N ASP A 165 3.88 1.14 15.71
CA ASP A 165 3.23 1.90 16.77
C ASP A 165 1.69 1.84 16.64
N TRP A 166 1.16 1.82 15.42
CA TRP A 166 -0.26 1.64 15.09
C TRP A 166 -0.69 0.16 15.04
N GLN A 167 0.16 -0.76 15.43
CA GLN A 167 -0.12 -2.20 15.47
C GLN A 167 -0.59 -2.78 14.12
N PHE A 168 -0.06 -2.25 13.02
CA PHE A 168 -0.40 -2.75 11.67
C PHE A 168 -0.07 -4.23 11.52
N ASP A 169 -1.08 -5.04 11.28
CA ASP A 169 -0.98 -6.51 11.17
C ASP A 169 -1.12 -7.06 9.74
N GLY A 170 -1.29 -6.21 8.77
CA GLY A 170 -1.34 -6.56 7.35
C GLY A 170 0.03 -6.72 6.70
N TYR A 171 0.08 -6.66 5.37
CA TYR A 171 1.35 -6.66 4.65
C TYR A 171 1.66 -5.30 4.03
N PHE A 172 2.96 -5.00 3.95
CA PHE A 172 3.46 -3.80 3.29
C PHE A 172 3.99 -4.15 1.90
N VAL A 173 3.53 -3.42 0.88
CA VAL A 173 3.92 -3.59 -0.53
C VAL A 173 4.62 -2.34 -1.05
N SER A 174 5.59 -2.48 -1.93
CA SER A 174 6.16 -1.33 -2.64
C SER A 174 5.25 -0.85 -3.76
N ASP A 175 5.24 0.44 -4.06
CA ASP A 175 4.74 0.89 -5.37
C ASP A 175 5.56 0.26 -6.51
N CYS A 176 5.00 0.23 -7.71
CA CYS A 176 5.58 -0.50 -8.82
C CYS A 176 6.94 0.07 -9.21
N TRP A 177 7.98 -0.76 -9.13
CA TRP A 177 9.40 -0.44 -9.31
C TRP A 177 10.02 0.50 -8.27
N ALA A 178 9.33 0.90 -7.20
CA ALA A 178 9.88 1.80 -6.17
C ALA A 178 11.18 1.26 -5.53
N ILE A 179 11.30 -0.06 -5.34
CA ILE A 179 12.56 -0.65 -4.83
C ILE A 179 13.71 -0.52 -5.83
N ARG A 180 13.43 -0.56 -7.14
CA ARG A 180 14.45 -0.30 -8.17
C ARG A 180 15.00 1.12 -8.06
N ASP A 181 14.17 2.07 -7.68
CA ASP A 181 14.58 3.47 -7.54
C ASP A 181 15.68 3.65 -6.50
N PHE A 182 15.84 2.78 -5.51
CA PHE A 182 16.90 2.87 -4.49
C PHE A 182 18.30 2.91 -5.12
N HIS A 183 18.56 2.10 -6.15
CA HIS A 183 19.86 2.07 -6.83
C HIS A 183 19.87 2.86 -8.15
N THR A 184 18.72 3.07 -8.82
CA THR A 184 18.71 3.74 -10.13
C THR A 184 18.59 5.25 -10.03
N THR A 185 17.71 5.76 -9.19
CA THR A 185 17.38 7.20 -9.11
C THR A 185 17.73 7.83 -7.76
N HIS A 186 17.42 7.16 -6.63
CA HIS A 186 17.74 7.68 -5.30
C HIS A 186 19.23 7.58 -4.96
N LYS A 187 19.95 6.62 -5.54
CA LYS A 187 21.39 6.36 -5.30
C LYS A 187 21.71 6.08 -3.82
N ILE A 188 20.79 5.42 -3.12
CA ILE A 188 20.96 5.02 -1.72
C ILE A 188 21.67 3.65 -1.61
N THR A 189 21.46 2.79 -2.60
CA THR A 189 22.11 1.49 -2.72
C THR A 189 22.90 1.43 -4.04
N GLU A 190 23.86 0.50 -4.11
CA GLU A 190 24.70 0.35 -5.32
C GLU A 190 24.08 -0.62 -6.31
N THR A 191 23.48 -1.71 -5.83
CA THR A 191 22.98 -2.81 -6.67
C THR A 191 21.52 -3.14 -6.36
N ALA A 192 20.88 -3.91 -7.26
CA ALA A 192 19.55 -4.43 -7.04
C ALA A 192 19.48 -5.34 -5.79
N THR A 193 20.52 -6.15 -5.54
CA THR A 193 20.56 -7.02 -4.35
C THR A 193 20.69 -6.24 -3.04
N ASP A 194 21.37 -5.08 -3.05
CA ASP A 194 21.39 -4.17 -1.89
C ASP A 194 20.01 -3.54 -1.65
N SER A 195 19.33 -3.17 -2.73
CA SER A 195 17.95 -2.63 -2.65
C SER A 195 16.97 -3.66 -2.09
N ILE A 196 17.09 -4.93 -2.52
CA ILE A 196 16.31 -6.05 -1.98
C ILE A 196 16.55 -6.18 -0.48
N ALA A 197 17.82 -6.24 -0.07
CA ALA A 197 18.18 -6.41 1.34
C ALA A 197 17.67 -5.26 2.21
N LEU A 198 17.81 -4.02 1.74
CA LEU A 198 17.33 -2.85 2.45
C LEU A 198 15.79 -2.88 2.62
N ALA A 199 15.05 -3.10 1.52
CA ALA A 199 13.60 -3.09 1.55
C ALA A 199 13.02 -4.27 2.36
N LEU A 200 13.53 -5.49 2.15
CA LEU A 200 13.03 -6.69 2.82
C LEU A 200 13.25 -6.62 4.33
N LYS A 201 14.46 -6.24 4.77
CA LYS A 201 14.80 -6.08 6.19
C LYS A 201 14.05 -4.93 6.87
N ALA A 202 13.67 -3.91 6.10
CA ALA A 202 12.80 -2.84 6.60
C ALA A 202 11.35 -3.30 6.80
N GLY A 203 10.92 -4.41 6.18
CA GLY A 203 9.56 -4.94 6.27
C GLY A 203 8.71 -4.73 5.02
N CYS A 204 9.34 -4.49 3.86
CA CYS A 204 8.62 -4.50 2.59
C CYS A 204 8.42 -5.94 2.13
N HIS A 205 7.23 -6.49 2.43
CA HIS A 205 6.93 -7.91 2.27
C HIS A 205 6.69 -8.31 0.80
N LEU A 206 6.16 -7.39 -0.01
CA LEU A 206 5.80 -7.62 -1.40
C LEU A 206 6.37 -6.52 -2.30
N ASN A 207 6.98 -6.91 -3.41
CA ASN A 207 7.47 -5.97 -4.42
C ASN A 207 6.54 -5.94 -5.64
N CYS A 208 6.01 -4.77 -5.98
CA CYS A 208 5.45 -4.55 -7.30
C CYS A 208 6.59 -4.23 -8.29
N GLY A 209 6.75 -5.06 -9.31
CA GLY A 209 7.84 -4.98 -10.28
C GLY A 209 8.75 -6.20 -10.24
N CYS A 210 9.96 -6.06 -10.78
CA CYS A 210 10.86 -7.21 -11.00
C CYS A 210 12.09 -7.25 -10.09
N THR A 211 12.22 -6.35 -9.09
CA THR A 211 13.45 -6.32 -8.27
C THR A 211 13.59 -7.58 -7.43
N TYR A 212 12.50 -8.04 -6.77
CA TYR A 212 12.52 -9.27 -5.97
C TYR A 212 12.66 -10.57 -6.78
N VAL A 213 12.60 -10.53 -8.11
CA VAL A 213 12.99 -11.68 -8.95
C VAL A 213 14.45 -12.08 -8.71
N GLN A 214 15.29 -11.14 -8.27
CA GLN A 214 16.71 -11.39 -7.94
C GLN A 214 16.93 -11.73 -6.45
N ILE A 215 15.88 -12.09 -5.69
CA ILE A 215 15.97 -12.33 -4.24
C ILE A 215 16.95 -13.47 -3.89
N LEU A 216 17.00 -14.51 -4.72
CA LEU A 216 17.95 -15.62 -4.54
C LEU A 216 19.40 -15.18 -4.68
N LEU A 217 19.70 -14.24 -5.57
CA LEU A 217 21.05 -13.66 -5.69
C LEU A 217 21.44 -12.87 -4.43
N ALA A 218 20.46 -12.18 -3.80
CA ALA A 218 20.71 -11.50 -2.54
C ALA A 218 20.96 -12.48 -1.38
N LEU A 219 20.26 -13.63 -1.37
CA LEU A 219 20.46 -14.72 -0.41
C LEU A 219 21.83 -15.35 -0.60
N GLU A 220 22.22 -15.75 -1.82
CA GLU A 220 23.52 -16.33 -2.16
C GLU A 220 24.68 -15.38 -1.79
N ALA A 221 24.47 -14.07 -1.96
CA ALA A 221 25.43 -13.05 -1.54
C ALA A 221 25.47 -12.80 -0.02
N GLY A 222 24.67 -13.49 0.78
CA GLY A 222 24.58 -13.34 2.23
C GLY A 222 24.03 -11.99 2.69
N LYS A 223 23.33 -11.26 1.82
CA LYS A 223 22.74 -9.95 2.14
C LYS A 223 21.41 -10.07 2.89
N ILE A 224 20.71 -11.17 2.70
CA ILE A 224 19.47 -11.56 3.39
C ILE A 224 19.56 -13.01 3.85
N THR A 225 18.62 -13.43 4.69
CA THR A 225 18.49 -14.81 5.18
C THR A 225 17.22 -15.46 4.63
N GLU A 226 17.12 -16.79 4.74
CA GLU A 226 15.87 -17.51 4.47
C GLU A 226 14.73 -17.06 5.39
N ASP A 227 15.06 -16.70 6.64
CA ASP A 227 14.08 -16.19 7.59
C ASP A 227 13.50 -14.84 7.15
N ASP A 228 14.30 -13.94 6.61
CA ASP A 228 13.80 -12.67 6.05
C ASP A 228 12.74 -12.91 4.96
N ILE A 229 12.99 -13.91 4.07
CA ILE A 229 12.04 -14.31 3.03
C ILE A 229 10.80 -14.96 3.64
N PHE A 230 10.99 -15.85 4.62
CA PHE A 230 9.90 -16.57 5.27
C PHE A 230 8.94 -15.60 5.97
N GLN A 231 9.44 -14.63 6.73
CA GLN A 231 8.62 -13.62 7.42
C GLN A 231 7.80 -12.79 6.43
N ALA A 232 8.39 -12.40 5.30
CA ALA A 232 7.67 -11.69 4.25
C ALA A 232 6.56 -12.55 3.62
N CYS A 233 6.85 -13.83 3.34
CA CYS A 233 5.88 -14.78 2.83
C CYS A 233 4.72 -15.01 3.80
N VAL A 234 4.99 -15.14 5.10
CA VAL A 234 3.97 -15.30 6.14
C VAL A 234 2.95 -14.16 6.07
N ARG A 235 3.39 -12.92 6.02
CA ARG A 235 2.52 -11.74 5.94
C ARG A 235 1.61 -11.77 4.70
N VAL A 236 2.16 -12.06 3.54
CA VAL A 236 1.38 -12.14 2.29
C VAL A 236 0.41 -13.33 2.30
N MET A 237 0.82 -14.47 2.86
CA MET A 237 -0.03 -15.66 2.95
C MET A 237 -1.17 -15.48 3.96
N GLN A 238 -0.95 -14.79 5.08
CA GLN A 238 -2.02 -14.45 6.04
C GLN A 238 -3.19 -13.73 5.35
N THR A 239 -2.91 -12.77 4.48
CA THR A 239 -3.95 -12.09 3.69
C THR A 239 -4.75 -13.07 2.83
N ARG A 240 -4.10 -14.06 2.21
CA ARG A 240 -4.81 -15.08 1.43
C ARG A 240 -5.72 -15.97 2.29
N PHE A 241 -5.31 -16.28 3.52
CA PHE A 241 -6.18 -16.96 4.48
C PHE A 241 -7.36 -16.08 4.88
N ARG A 242 -7.12 -14.80 5.20
CA ARG A 242 -8.17 -13.84 5.53
C ARG A 242 -9.17 -13.62 4.38
N LEU A 243 -8.75 -13.77 3.14
CA LEU A 243 -9.60 -13.72 1.95
C LEU A 243 -10.39 -15.01 1.69
N GLY A 244 -10.22 -16.05 2.51
CA GLY A 244 -10.89 -17.34 2.32
C GLY A 244 -10.41 -18.14 1.09
N MET A 245 -9.22 -17.81 0.54
CA MET A 245 -8.73 -18.45 -0.70
C MET A 245 -8.37 -19.94 -0.53
N PHE A 246 -8.29 -20.43 0.69
CA PHE A 246 -8.01 -21.81 1.04
C PHE A 246 -9.20 -22.52 1.72
N ALA A 247 -10.34 -21.83 1.86
CA ALA A 247 -11.56 -22.44 2.38
C ALA A 247 -12.11 -23.45 1.36
N GLU A 248 -12.70 -24.54 1.87
CA GLU A 248 -13.47 -25.46 1.02
C GLU A 248 -14.66 -24.69 0.43
N GLN A 249 -14.84 -24.79 -0.88
CA GLN A 249 -16.02 -24.25 -1.54
C GLN A 249 -17.16 -25.23 -1.26
N GLU A 250 -18.17 -24.77 -0.49
CA GLU A 250 -19.44 -25.49 -0.34
C GLU A 250 -20.31 -25.40 -1.60
#